data_ce46ad56f7e47778c07ad6964ae0296c
#
_entry.id   ce46ad56f7e47778c07ad6964ae0296c
#
_cell.length_a   1.000
_cell.length_b   1.000
_cell.length_c   1.000
_cell.angle_alpha   90.00
_cell.angle_beta   90.00
_cell.angle_gamma   90.00
#
_symmetry.space_group_name_H-M   'P 1'
#
loop_
_entity.id
_entity.type
_entity.pdbx_description
1 polymer ?
#
loop_
_entity_poly.entity_id
_entity_poly.type
_entity_poly.pdbx_seq_one_letter_code
_entity_poly.pdbx_strand_id
1 'polypeptide(L)'
;MTKGVTNEKRKYSVGYFSAYYRGLECLLKMWEPIKEKVPQATLDVYYGWESCVALQGEDDFYERMEQRFAELADKGVTVHGRVSHEELAKAMKEIQVWAYPTEFPEIHCITALKAQEAGCYPVTTNVAALAETVKCGTQIRTRKIYTDEYKQSKFIEAVVSALLEEKTGVPVENSDWSDVAKQWDAVIQ
;
A
#
# COMPACT_ATOMS: atom_id res chain seq x y z
N MET A 1 -17.84 24.85 8.92
CA MET A 1 -18.23 23.51 9.41
C MET A 1 -18.49 22.61 8.20
N THR A 2 -17.46 21.96 7.68
CA THR A 2 -17.58 20.96 6.62
C THR A 2 -17.96 19.64 7.29
N LYS A 3 -19.19 19.19 7.07
CA LYS A 3 -19.63 17.85 7.50
C LYS A 3 -18.70 16.84 6.84
N GLY A 4 -17.96 16.08 7.66
CA GLY A 4 -17.13 15.00 7.21
C GLY A 4 -17.98 14.01 6.43
N VAL A 5 -17.66 13.82 5.16
CA VAL A 5 -18.10 12.68 4.38
C VAL A 5 -17.31 11.50 4.94
N THR A 6 -17.91 10.77 5.87
CA THR A 6 -17.40 9.45 6.27
C THR A 6 -17.64 8.51 5.10
N ASN A 7 -16.67 8.41 4.18
CA ASN A 7 -16.69 7.33 3.23
C ASN A 7 -16.50 6.03 4.02
N GLU A 8 -17.54 5.22 4.05
CA GLU A 8 -17.48 3.92 4.69
C GLU A 8 -16.47 3.04 3.95
N LYS A 9 -15.51 2.47 4.68
CA LYS A 9 -14.51 1.58 4.09
C LYS A 9 -15.18 0.37 3.46
N ARG A 10 -14.75 0.01 2.26
CA ARG A 10 -15.18 -1.23 1.62
C ARG A 10 -14.53 -2.40 2.37
N LYS A 11 -15.36 -3.22 3.01
CA LYS A 11 -14.89 -4.38 3.78
C LYS A 11 -14.03 -5.32 2.95
N TYR A 12 -13.00 -5.84 3.57
CA TYR A 12 -12.05 -6.79 3.00
C TYR A 12 -11.29 -6.29 1.78
N SER A 13 -11.16 -4.96 1.63
CA SER A 13 -10.44 -4.36 0.53
C SER A 13 -8.98 -4.08 0.89
N VAL A 14 -8.09 -4.49 0.00
CA VAL A 14 -6.64 -4.22 0.06
C VAL A 14 -6.26 -3.34 -1.12
N GLY A 15 -5.38 -2.38 -0.90
CA GLY A 15 -4.87 -1.51 -1.95
C GLY A 15 -3.35 -1.55 -2.05
N TYR A 16 -2.85 -1.46 -3.28
CA TYR A 16 -1.44 -1.25 -3.61
C TYR A 16 -1.32 0.02 -4.48
N PHE A 17 -0.48 0.98 -4.06
CA PHE A 17 -0.46 2.34 -4.62
C PHE A 17 0.94 2.81 -5.03
N SER A 18 1.84 1.89 -5.37
CA SER A 18 3.23 2.20 -5.70
C SER A 18 3.67 1.54 -6.99
N ALA A 19 4.87 1.89 -7.47
CA ALA A 19 5.45 1.26 -8.66
C ALA A 19 5.55 -0.26 -8.50
N TYR A 20 5.23 -1.01 -9.55
CA TYR A 20 5.06 -2.46 -9.49
C TYR A 20 6.32 -3.20 -9.06
N TYR A 21 7.51 -2.71 -9.44
CA TYR A 21 8.81 -3.28 -9.02
C TYR A 21 9.15 -3.05 -7.54
N ARG A 22 8.33 -2.30 -6.80
CA ARG A 22 8.57 -2.01 -5.36
C ARG A 22 7.83 -2.94 -4.42
N GLY A 23 7.56 -4.17 -4.83
CA GLY A 23 7.00 -5.21 -3.95
C GLY A 23 5.64 -5.75 -4.36
N LEU A 24 5.06 -5.31 -5.49
CA LEU A 24 3.78 -5.85 -5.95
C LEU A 24 3.86 -7.34 -6.25
N GLU A 25 4.93 -7.81 -6.92
CA GLU A 25 5.12 -9.24 -7.21
C GLU A 25 5.11 -10.08 -5.92
N CYS A 26 5.73 -9.58 -4.85
CA CYS A 26 5.70 -10.22 -3.54
C CYS A 26 4.28 -10.26 -2.96
N LEU A 27 3.52 -9.17 -3.08
CA LEU A 27 2.12 -9.13 -2.62
C LEU A 27 1.25 -10.12 -3.41
N LEU A 28 1.39 -10.16 -4.74
CA LEU A 28 0.66 -11.09 -5.59
C LEU A 28 0.99 -12.56 -5.28
N LYS A 29 2.24 -12.87 -4.91
CA LYS A 29 2.64 -14.19 -4.43
C LYS A 29 1.91 -14.58 -3.13
N MET A 30 1.72 -13.60 -2.24
CA MET A 30 1.03 -13.80 -0.95
C MET A 30 -0.51 -13.73 -1.06
N TRP A 31 -1.05 -13.35 -2.23
CA TRP A 31 -2.47 -13.08 -2.36
C TRP A 31 -3.37 -14.31 -2.18
N GLU A 32 -2.99 -15.44 -2.78
CA GLU A 32 -3.79 -16.67 -2.65
C GLU A 32 -3.89 -17.14 -1.19
N PRO A 33 -2.82 -17.22 -0.40
CA PRO A 33 -2.89 -17.48 1.04
C PRO A 33 -3.76 -16.48 1.84
N ILE A 34 -3.78 -15.20 1.44
CA ILE A 34 -4.70 -14.19 2.04
C ILE A 34 -6.14 -14.53 1.67
N LYS A 35 -6.39 -14.82 0.40
CA LYS A 35 -7.71 -15.14 -0.15
C LYS A 35 -8.30 -16.41 0.44
N GLU A 36 -7.48 -17.42 0.71
CA GLU A 36 -7.90 -18.65 1.41
C GLU A 36 -8.44 -18.36 2.81
N LYS A 37 -7.82 -17.42 3.54
CA LYS A 37 -8.23 -17.03 4.90
C LYS A 37 -9.38 -16.02 4.90
N VAL A 38 -9.48 -15.18 3.88
CA VAL A 38 -10.52 -14.16 3.71
C VAL A 38 -11.08 -14.25 2.28
N PRO A 39 -12.01 -15.18 2.00
CA PRO A 39 -12.53 -15.41 0.64
C PRO A 39 -13.15 -14.18 -0.03
N GLN A 40 -13.64 -13.23 0.73
CA GLN A 40 -14.23 -11.97 0.24
C GLN A 40 -13.18 -10.90 -0.06
N ALA A 41 -11.89 -11.12 0.27
CA ALA A 41 -10.86 -10.11 0.08
C ALA A 41 -10.74 -9.70 -1.40
N THR A 42 -10.54 -8.40 -1.64
CA THR A 42 -10.26 -7.82 -2.96
C THR A 42 -8.95 -7.03 -2.91
N LEU A 43 -8.19 -7.05 -3.99
CA LEU A 43 -6.96 -6.28 -4.15
C LEU A 43 -7.11 -5.30 -5.32
N ASP A 44 -6.98 -4.03 -5.03
CA ASP A 44 -6.97 -2.95 -6.02
C ASP A 44 -5.55 -2.45 -6.25
N VAL A 45 -5.05 -2.56 -7.47
CA VAL A 45 -3.68 -2.21 -7.87
C VAL A 45 -3.71 -0.95 -8.72
N TYR A 46 -3.00 0.08 -8.26
CA TYR A 46 -2.85 1.37 -8.94
C TYR A 46 -1.39 1.60 -9.33
N TYR A 47 -1.11 2.56 -10.16
CA TYR A 47 0.15 3.12 -10.63
C TYR A 47 0.32 3.03 -12.16
N GLY A 48 0.08 1.85 -12.76
CA GLY A 48 0.26 1.63 -14.21
C GLY A 48 1.72 1.42 -14.65
N TRP A 49 1.88 1.12 -15.92
CA TRP A 49 3.15 0.79 -16.54
C TRP A 49 3.92 2.01 -17.09
N GLU A 50 3.25 3.11 -17.38
CA GLU A 50 3.81 4.25 -18.12
C GLU A 50 5.08 4.82 -17.48
N SER A 51 5.19 4.73 -16.16
CA SER A 51 6.39 5.16 -15.44
C SER A 51 7.41 4.03 -15.22
N CYS A 52 7.01 2.77 -15.42
CA CYS A 52 7.87 1.61 -15.20
C CYS A 52 8.66 1.24 -16.47
N VAL A 53 8.02 1.27 -17.63
CA VAL A 53 8.61 0.87 -18.92
C VAL A 53 9.83 1.74 -19.28
N ALA A 54 9.78 3.03 -18.96
CA ALA A 54 10.90 3.95 -19.21
C ALA A 54 12.15 3.67 -18.36
N LEU A 55 12.01 2.89 -17.28
CA LEU A 55 13.09 2.65 -16.30
C LEU A 55 13.70 1.25 -16.37
N GLN A 56 13.05 0.27 -17.03
CA GLN A 56 13.40 -1.14 -16.84
C GLN A 56 13.92 -1.87 -18.08
N GLY A 57 13.99 -1.23 -19.25
CA GLY A 57 14.48 -1.93 -20.46
C GLY A 57 13.60 -3.15 -20.83
N GLU A 58 14.15 -4.04 -21.66
CA GLU A 58 13.51 -5.28 -22.11
C GLU A 58 13.65 -6.40 -21.05
N ASP A 59 13.08 -6.23 -19.87
CA ASP A 59 13.04 -7.25 -18.83
C ASP A 59 11.73 -8.04 -18.94
N ASP A 60 11.77 -9.33 -18.72
CA ASP A 60 10.62 -10.24 -18.66
C ASP A 60 9.67 -9.96 -17.47
N PHE A 61 10.00 -8.97 -16.62
CA PHE A 61 9.18 -8.52 -15.49
C PHE A 61 7.78 -8.09 -15.91
N TYR A 62 7.67 -7.34 -17.03
CA TYR A 62 6.38 -6.94 -17.57
C TYR A 62 5.50 -8.15 -17.89
N GLU A 63 6.03 -9.09 -18.67
CA GLU A 63 5.29 -10.27 -19.10
C GLU A 63 4.86 -11.15 -17.92
N ARG A 64 5.76 -11.37 -16.96
CA ARG A 64 5.46 -12.11 -15.73
C ARG A 64 4.35 -11.46 -14.92
N MET A 65 4.35 -10.14 -14.79
CA MET A 65 3.34 -9.41 -14.03
C MET A 65 1.98 -9.44 -14.73
N GLU A 66 1.93 -9.25 -16.06
CA GLU A 66 0.68 -9.34 -16.84
C GLU A 66 0.08 -10.75 -16.76
N GLN A 67 0.92 -11.78 -16.88
CA GLN A 67 0.49 -13.16 -16.66
C GLN A 67 -0.09 -13.34 -15.26
N ARG A 68 0.59 -12.83 -14.24
CA ARG A 68 0.13 -12.96 -12.85
C ARG A 68 -1.16 -12.19 -12.58
N PHE A 69 -1.36 -11.03 -13.20
CA PHE A 69 -2.64 -10.32 -13.15
C PHE A 69 -3.77 -11.13 -13.77
N ALA A 70 -3.53 -11.73 -14.94
CA ALA A 70 -4.53 -12.59 -15.60
C ALA A 70 -4.91 -13.81 -14.73
N GLU A 71 -3.93 -14.48 -14.10
CA GLU A 71 -4.15 -15.63 -13.21
C GLU A 71 -4.96 -15.28 -11.94
N LEU A 72 -4.89 -14.04 -11.50
CA LEU A 72 -5.53 -13.58 -10.26
C LEU A 72 -6.79 -12.74 -10.48
N ALA A 73 -7.19 -12.48 -11.72
CA ALA A 73 -8.34 -11.65 -12.04
C ALA A 73 -9.65 -12.22 -11.43
N ASP A 74 -9.87 -13.53 -11.52
CA ASP A 74 -11.01 -14.22 -10.93
C ASP A 74 -10.89 -14.41 -9.41
N LYS A 75 -9.70 -14.14 -8.85
CA LYS A 75 -9.41 -14.17 -7.41
C LYS A 75 -9.53 -12.79 -6.74
N GLY A 76 -10.20 -11.84 -7.38
CA GLY A 76 -10.51 -10.53 -6.85
C GLY A 76 -9.37 -9.50 -6.90
N VAL A 77 -8.41 -9.69 -7.81
CA VAL A 77 -7.39 -8.69 -8.13
C VAL A 77 -7.89 -7.82 -9.29
N THR A 78 -7.91 -6.51 -9.09
CA THR A 78 -8.28 -5.53 -10.11
C THR A 78 -7.13 -4.55 -10.34
N VAL A 79 -6.69 -4.42 -11.59
CA VAL A 79 -5.63 -3.50 -11.99
C VAL A 79 -6.26 -2.27 -12.63
N HIS A 80 -6.12 -1.12 -11.97
CA HIS A 80 -6.69 0.15 -12.41
C HIS A 80 -5.74 0.97 -13.29
N GLY A 81 -4.46 0.58 -13.33
CA GLY A 81 -3.46 1.36 -14.03
C GLY A 81 -3.20 2.72 -13.37
N ARG A 82 -2.79 3.70 -14.18
CA ARG A 82 -2.53 5.06 -13.74
C ARG A 82 -3.81 5.86 -13.71
N VAL A 83 -4.12 6.42 -12.56
CA VAL A 83 -5.27 7.31 -12.34
C VAL A 83 -4.80 8.69 -11.88
N SER A 84 -5.67 9.67 -11.89
CA SER A 84 -5.38 11.00 -11.35
C SER A 84 -5.18 10.96 -9.82
N HIS A 85 -4.51 11.96 -9.27
CA HIS A 85 -4.34 12.05 -7.80
C HIS A 85 -5.68 12.17 -7.07
N GLU A 86 -6.67 12.80 -7.68
CA GLU A 86 -8.01 12.94 -7.09
C GLU A 86 -8.74 11.59 -7.04
N GLU A 87 -8.70 10.82 -8.12
CA GLU A 87 -9.26 9.47 -8.18
C GLU A 87 -8.57 8.53 -7.20
N LEU A 88 -7.23 8.58 -7.13
CA LEU A 88 -6.47 7.79 -6.17
C LEU A 88 -6.84 8.14 -4.72
N ALA A 89 -7.01 9.43 -4.42
CA ALA A 89 -7.41 9.86 -3.08
C ALA A 89 -8.83 9.38 -2.71
N LYS A 90 -9.76 9.37 -3.67
CA LYS A 90 -11.10 8.78 -3.49
C LYS A 90 -11.01 7.27 -3.23
N ALA A 91 -10.24 6.56 -4.06
CA ALA A 91 -10.05 5.12 -3.91
C ALA A 91 -9.43 4.76 -2.55
N MET A 92 -8.39 5.48 -2.11
CA MET A 92 -7.78 5.26 -0.79
C MET A 92 -8.79 5.41 0.35
N LYS A 93 -9.76 6.33 0.26
CA LYS A 93 -10.81 6.49 1.28
C LYS A 93 -11.73 5.27 1.40
N GLU A 94 -11.87 4.49 0.35
CA GLU A 94 -12.69 3.28 0.34
C GLU A 94 -11.91 2.01 0.71
N ILE A 95 -10.58 2.02 0.58
CA ILE A 95 -9.70 0.88 0.87
C ILE A 95 -9.47 0.75 2.37
N GLN A 96 -9.64 -0.48 2.89
CA GLN A 96 -9.45 -0.80 4.30
C GLN A 96 -7.96 -0.95 4.66
N VAL A 97 -7.21 -1.74 3.90
CA VAL A 97 -5.81 -2.05 4.18
C VAL A 97 -4.91 -1.57 3.04
N TRP A 98 -3.88 -0.81 3.36
CA TRP A 98 -2.79 -0.55 2.43
C TRP A 98 -1.68 -1.58 2.68
N ALA A 99 -1.43 -2.47 1.70
CA ALA A 99 -0.42 -3.52 1.78
C ALA A 99 0.82 -3.15 0.95
N TYR A 100 1.99 -3.04 1.60
CA TYR A 100 3.23 -2.63 0.94
C TYR A 100 4.42 -3.45 1.40
N PRO A 101 4.58 -4.71 0.90
CA PRO A 101 5.71 -5.58 1.22
C PRO A 101 6.93 -5.22 0.36
N THR A 102 7.64 -4.16 0.73
CA THR A 102 8.76 -3.63 -0.07
C THR A 102 10.13 -3.89 0.56
N GLU A 103 11.14 -4.07 -0.30
CA GLU A 103 12.57 -3.97 0.07
C GLU A 103 13.19 -2.66 -0.45
N PHE A 104 12.40 -1.86 -1.20
CA PHE A 104 12.88 -0.60 -1.74
C PHE A 104 13.17 0.41 -0.63
N PRO A 105 14.37 1.03 -0.61
CA PRO A 105 14.76 1.98 0.43
C PRO A 105 14.12 3.35 0.19
N GLU A 106 12.87 3.51 0.61
CA GLU A 106 12.16 4.79 0.52
C GLU A 106 12.90 5.91 1.27
N ILE A 107 13.00 7.07 0.66
CA ILE A 107 13.56 8.28 1.31
C ILE A 107 12.50 8.96 2.15
N HIS A 108 11.29 9.09 1.59
CA HIS A 108 10.10 9.65 2.24
C HIS A 108 8.87 9.13 1.52
N CYS A 109 8.18 8.16 2.10
CA CYS A 109 7.06 7.49 1.45
C CYS A 109 5.78 8.34 1.51
N ILE A 110 5.58 9.22 0.53
CA ILE A 110 4.36 10.07 0.42
C ILE A 110 3.09 9.21 0.38
N THR A 111 3.14 8.04 -0.25
CA THR A 111 2.02 7.10 -0.27
C THR A 111 1.63 6.64 1.14
N ALA A 112 2.61 6.45 2.04
CA ALA A 112 2.34 6.10 3.43
C ALA A 112 1.55 7.19 4.16
N LEU A 113 1.92 8.46 3.94
CA LEU A 113 1.20 9.60 4.53
C LEU A 113 -0.24 9.67 4.00
N LYS A 114 -0.40 9.60 2.67
CA LYS A 114 -1.71 9.67 2.01
C LYS A 114 -2.64 8.50 2.41
N ALA A 115 -2.11 7.27 2.50
CA ALA A 115 -2.89 6.11 2.89
C ALA A 115 -3.39 6.22 4.34
N GLN A 116 -2.53 6.66 5.27
CA GLN A 116 -2.90 6.89 6.67
C GLN A 116 -3.93 8.03 6.78
N GLU A 117 -3.72 9.15 6.08
CA GLU A 117 -4.67 10.27 6.02
C GLU A 117 -6.04 9.84 5.49
N ALA A 118 -6.07 8.95 4.51
CA ALA A 118 -7.29 8.37 3.99
C ALA A 118 -7.91 7.30 4.91
N GLY A 119 -7.29 6.97 6.04
CA GLY A 119 -7.76 5.97 6.99
C GLY A 119 -7.48 4.52 6.57
N CYS A 120 -6.62 4.25 5.57
CA CYS A 120 -6.18 2.89 5.28
C CYS A 120 -5.30 2.39 6.43
N TYR A 121 -5.53 1.16 6.89
CA TYR A 121 -4.63 0.52 7.86
C TYR A 121 -3.37 0.03 7.15
N PRO A 122 -2.18 0.57 7.48
CA PRO A 122 -0.95 0.13 6.84
C PRO A 122 -0.51 -1.27 7.30
N VAL A 123 -0.18 -2.14 6.35
CA VAL A 123 0.62 -3.34 6.57
C VAL A 123 1.84 -3.26 5.66
N THR A 124 3.01 -3.02 6.24
CA THR A 124 4.22 -2.72 5.48
C THR A 124 5.45 -3.45 6.04
N THR A 125 6.55 -3.42 5.31
CA THR A 125 7.86 -3.62 5.92
C THR A 125 8.32 -2.33 6.61
N ASN A 126 9.37 -2.40 7.41
CA ASN A 126 9.96 -1.23 8.07
C ASN A 126 11.27 -0.77 7.43
N VAL A 127 11.41 -0.92 6.12
CA VAL A 127 12.63 -0.58 5.39
C VAL A 127 12.76 0.94 5.26
N ALA A 128 13.94 1.45 5.59
CA ALA A 128 14.33 2.86 5.45
C ALA A 128 13.26 3.82 6.04
N ALA A 129 12.84 4.83 5.29
CA ALA A 129 11.88 5.83 5.79
C ALA A 129 10.51 5.28 6.18
N LEU A 130 10.13 4.06 5.78
CA LEU A 130 8.86 3.47 6.22
C LEU A 130 8.80 3.30 7.74
N ALA A 131 9.95 3.03 8.40
CA ALA A 131 10.02 2.95 9.85
C ALA A 131 9.60 4.25 10.55
N GLU A 132 9.73 5.38 9.86
CA GLU A 132 9.42 6.71 10.37
C GLU A 132 8.09 7.25 9.86
N THR A 133 7.76 7.01 8.58
CA THR A 133 6.55 7.56 7.94
C THR A 133 5.28 6.79 8.27
N VAL A 134 5.38 5.51 8.61
CA VAL A 134 4.23 4.70 9.03
C VAL A 134 4.07 4.81 10.55
N LYS A 135 3.11 5.61 11.01
CA LYS A 135 2.87 5.91 12.43
C LYS A 135 1.80 5.02 13.07
N CYS A 136 1.01 4.36 12.26
CA CYS A 136 0.02 3.37 12.72
C CYS A 136 0.14 2.10 11.88
N GLY A 137 -0.60 1.05 12.23
CA GLY A 137 -0.62 -0.17 11.43
C GLY A 137 0.40 -1.23 11.91
N THR A 138 0.69 -2.19 11.05
CA THR A 138 1.62 -3.27 11.33
C THR A 138 2.84 -3.19 10.43
N GLN A 139 4.02 -3.10 11.02
CA GLN A 139 5.29 -3.11 10.30
C GLN A 139 6.03 -4.44 10.52
N ILE A 140 6.32 -5.16 9.46
CA ILE A 140 7.11 -6.38 9.48
C ILE A 140 8.59 -6.00 9.41
N ARG A 141 9.30 -6.22 10.50
CA ARG A 141 10.75 -5.91 10.58
C ARG A 141 11.54 -6.92 9.74
N THR A 142 11.91 -6.50 8.53
CA THR A 142 12.72 -7.29 7.59
C THR A 142 13.29 -6.42 6.48
N ARG A 143 14.38 -6.90 5.86
CA ARG A 143 14.94 -6.39 4.59
C ARG A 143 14.96 -7.48 3.52
N LYS A 144 14.27 -8.60 3.75
CA LYS A 144 14.27 -9.78 2.88
C LYS A 144 12.88 -10.35 2.69
N ILE A 145 11.86 -9.48 2.59
CA ILE A 145 10.47 -9.91 2.46
C ILE A 145 10.24 -10.73 1.18
N TYR A 146 11.03 -10.50 0.12
CA TYR A 146 10.86 -11.20 -1.14
C TYR A 146 11.28 -12.69 -1.08
N THR A 147 12.18 -13.05 -0.16
CA THR A 147 12.74 -14.39 -0.05
C THR A 147 12.54 -15.06 1.31
N ASP A 148 12.13 -14.33 2.33
CA ASP A 148 11.93 -14.84 3.69
C ASP A 148 10.47 -15.28 3.89
N GLU A 149 10.21 -16.58 3.71
CA GLU A 149 8.87 -17.18 3.84
C GLU A 149 8.25 -16.97 5.22
N TYR A 150 9.05 -16.97 6.29
CA TYR A 150 8.55 -16.68 7.64
C TYR A 150 8.06 -15.24 7.74
N LYS A 151 8.77 -14.28 7.16
CA LYS A 151 8.33 -12.89 7.12
C LYS A 151 7.12 -12.68 6.22
N GLN A 152 7.04 -13.41 5.11
CA GLN A 152 5.85 -13.43 4.25
C GLN A 152 4.64 -13.98 5.02
N SER A 153 4.79 -15.06 5.80
CA SER A 153 3.68 -15.58 6.62
C SER A 153 3.21 -14.56 7.66
N LYS A 154 4.14 -13.83 8.31
CA LYS A 154 3.78 -12.75 9.24
C LYS A 154 3.09 -11.57 8.55
N PHE A 155 3.46 -11.26 7.32
CA PHE A 155 2.79 -10.24 6.51
C PHE A 155 1.35 -10.66 6.16
N ILE A 156 1.16 -11.91 5.73
CA ILE A 156 -0.16 -12.50 5.45
C ILE A 156 -1.04 -12.46 6.72
N GLU A 157 -0.52 -12.90 7.87
CA GLU A 157 -1.23 -12.86 9.15
C GLU A 157 -1.67 -11.42 9.50
N ALA A 158 -0.78 -10.44 9.29
CA ALA A 158 -1.08 -9.04 9.58
C ALA A 158 -2.19 -8.47 8.67
N VAL A 159 -2.15 -8.78 7.35
CA VAL A 159 -3.21 -8.37 6.42
C VAL A 159 -4.54 -9.03 6.80
N VAL A 160 -4.56 -10.33 7.05
CA VAL A 160 -5.76 -11.07 7.45
C VAL A 160 -6.35 -10.51 8.74
N SER A 161 -5.53 -10.32 9.79
CA SER A 161 -5.98 -9.71 11.05
C SER A 161 -6.57 -8.32 10.82
N ALA A 162 -5.91 -7.47 10.01
CA ALA A 162 -6.40 -6.13 9.74
C ALA A 162 -7.76 -6.14 9.01
N LEU A 163 -7.97 -7.06 8.08
CA LEU A 163 -9.23 -7.21 7.36
C LEU A 163 -10.36 -7.70 8.26
N LEU A 164 -10.11 -8.76 9.06
CA LEU A 164 -11.13 -9.39 9.90
C LEU A 164 -11.51 -8.55 11.13
N GLU A 165 -10.57 -7.82 11.70
CA GLU A 165 -10.76 -6.95 12.86
C GLU A 165 -11.21 -5.52 12.45
N GLU A 166 -11.44 -5.28 11.17
CA GLU A 166 -11.86 -3.99 10.60
C GLU A 166 -10.97 -2.82 11.08
N LYS A 167 -9.64 -3.07 11.14
CA LYS A 167 -8.68 -2.06 11.58
C LYS A 167 -8.67 -0.86 10.63
N THR A 168 -8.46 0.32 11.19
CA THR A 168 -8.36 1.58 10.44
C THR A 168 -7.04 2.27 10.70
N GLY A 169 -6.56 2.99 9.71
CA GLY A 169 -5.43 3.89 9.85
C GLY A 169 -5.83 5.19 10.55
N VAL A 170 -4.84 5.92 11.01
CA VAL A 170 -5.01 7.26 11.56
C VAL A 170 -4.11 8.24 10.81
N PRO A 171 -4.54 9.50 10.62
CA PRO A 171 -3.72 10.55 10.04
C PRO A 171 -2.39 10.72 10.79
N VAL A 172 -1.36 11.10 10.06
CA VAL A 172 -0.06 11.45 10.65
C VAL A 172 -0.11 12.91 11.07
N GLU A 173 0.08 13.17 12.35
CA GLU A 173 0.09 14.54 12.90
C GLU A 173 1.20 15.37 12.26
N ASN A 174 0.91 16.65 12.05
CA ASN A 174 1.85 17.66 11.52
C ASN A 174 2.47 17.26 10.15
N SER A 175 1.70 16.58 9.31
CA SER A 175 2.15 16.10 8.00
C SER A 175 1.72 16.98 6.82
N ASP A 176 0.89 17.98 7.02
CA ASP A 176 0.50 18.90 5.97
C ASP A 176 1.57 20.01 5.71
N TRP A 177 1.50 20.63 4.54
CA TRP A 177 2.49 21.64 4.16
C TRP A 177 2.49 22.88 5.06
N SER A 178 1.37 23.22 5.70
CA SER A 178 1.30 24.34 6.63
C SER A 178 2.07 24.05 7.91
N ASP A 179 2.04 22.82 8.40
CA ASP A 179 2.80 22.40 9.57
C ASP A 179 4.29 22.28 9.26
N VAL A 180 4.64 21.75 8.07
CA VAL A 180 6.03 21.74 7.60
C VAL A 180 6.59 23.15 7.49
N ALA A 181 5.82 24.11 6.95
CA ALA A 181 6.25 25.49 6.86
C ALA A 181 6.52 26.10 8.24
N LYS A 182 5.67 25.88 9.25
CA LYS A 182 5.88 26.35 10.63
C LYS A 182 7.15 25.75 11.25
N GLN A 183 7.43 24.47 10.98
CA GLN A 183 8.66 23.82 11.45
C GLN A 183 9.90 24.46 10.83
N TRP A 184 9.87 24.79 9.55
CA TRP A 184 10.96 25.52 8.89
C TRP A 184 11.14 26.92 9.44
N ASP A 185 10.07 27.69 9.65
CA ASP A 185 10.14 29.03 10.25
C ASP A 185 10.84 28.99 11.62
N ALA A 186 10.60 27.95 12.42
CA ALA A 186 11.24 27.80 13.73
C ALA A 186 12.75 27.44 13.66
N VAL A 187 13.25 26.93 12.52
CA VAL A 187 14.66 26.56 12.35
C VAL A 187 15.47 27.68 11.69
N ILE A 188 14.84 28.52 10.88
CA ILE A 188 15.52 29.59 10.11
C ILE A 188 15.69 30.88 10.95
N GLN A 189 14.98 31.04 12.07
CA GLN A 189 15.14 32.14 13.03
C GLN A 189 16.37 31.92 13.94
#